data_a0eedd7d3a0722fd85918e2161a0bd83
#
_entry.id   a0eedd7d3a0722fd85918e2161a0bd83
#
_cell.length_a   1.000
_cell.length_b   1.000
_cell.length_c   1.000
_cell.angle_alpha   90.00
_cell.angle_beta   90.00
_cell.angle_gamma   90.00
#
_symmetry.space_group_name_H-M   'P 1'
#
loop_
_entity.id
_entity.type
_entity.pdbx_description
1 polymer ?
#
loop_
_entity_poly.entity_id
_entity_poly.type
_entity_poly.pdbx_seq_one_letter_code
_entity_poly.pdbx_strand_id
1 'polypeptide(L)'
;MGLNRHELKELMLAVAKADKNAPAAYSFGENKYSYEDLNETLRAELRELAGTYSLYRENKNTVFALIEETVDEILPKKVMEQYGSFAEVKTFGQGDKPTFNKKEGKRRAKQFITRVGLAGIYEVFKLDKSSFEVPTGAFGGAAQIGFEEFLDGRVDFAEVTQIIMEGLDEVVYTEIAKALVGGISQLPAANQQAHAGFDSAKMDSLIAVARAYGDPAIYCTYEFAATMLPDQAWASNEIKHEIGSNGYLANYKGARVIVLPQSFEDETNSVKVLDPSYAWVIPTGGNDKPVKVAFEGQTIVDEYTNYDRSREIQVYKKLGVIAMMTNNICSYRNTALTK
;
A
#
# COMPACT_ATOMS: atom_id res chain seq x y z
N MET A 1 -10.33 32.28 -18.74
CA MET A 1 -10.52 31.10 -19.63
C MET A 1 -10.32 29.90 -18.77
N GLY A 2 -11.37 29.18 -18.39
CA GLY A 2 -11.25 28.00 -17.54
C GLY A 2 -10.44 26.91 -18.24
N LEU A 3 -9.76 26.08 -17.46
CA LEU A 3 -8.99 24.95 -17.95
C LEU A 3 -9.91 23.97 -18.70
N ASN A 4 -9.42 23.36 -19.77
CA ASN A 4 -10.16 22.30 -20.42
C ASN A 4 -10.15 21.02 -19.55
N ARG A 5 -11.04 20.05 -19.85
CA ARG A 5 -11.18 18.81 -19.03
C ARG A 5 -9.85 18.07 -18.87
N HIS A 6 -9.00 18.04 -19.89
CA HIS A 6 -7.71 17.34 -19.85
C HIS A 6 -6.74 18.07 -18.91
N GLU A 7 -6.64 19.40 -19.04
CA GLU A 7 -5.79 20.22 -18.18
C GLU A 7 -6.24 20.18 -16.73
N LEU A 8 -7.55 20.17 -16.48
CA LEU A 8 -8.10 20.02 -15.13
C LEU A 8 -7.78 18.66 -14.53
N LYS A 9 -7.86 17.58 -15.31
CA LYS A 9 -7.42 16.25 -14.90
C LYS A 9 -5.94 16.24 -14.55
N GLU A 10 -5.08 16.82 -15.39
CA GLU A 10 -3.64 16.90 -15.12
C GLU A 10 -3.35 17.70 -13.83
N LEU A 11 -4.08 18.78 -13.59
CA LEU A 11 -3.98 19.55 -12.36
C LEU A 11 -4.40 18.73 -11.14
N MET A 12 -5.51 17.99 -11.19
CA MET A 12 -5.95 17.09 -10.13
C MET A 12 -4.90 16.01 -9.85
N LEU A 13 -4.30 15.43 -10.90
CA LEU A 13 -3.24 14.45 -10.77
C LEU A 13 -1.97 15.05 -10.15
N ALA A 14 -1.64 16.30 -10.50
CA ALA A 14 -0.49 17.00 -9.94
C ALA A 14 -0.67 17.29 -8.44
N VAL A 15 -1.85 17.79 -8.04
CA VAL A 15 -2.18 18.04 -6.62
C VAL A 15 -2.15 16.75 -5.80
N ALA A 16 -2.73 15.67 -6.35
CA ALA A 16 -2.81 14.40 -5.64
C ALA A 16 -1.45 13.67 -5.51
N LYS A 17 -0.48 13.96 -6.39
CA LYS A 17 0.90 13.45 -6.29
C LYS A 17 1.80 14.33 -5.44
N ALA A 18 1.40 15.57 -5.19
CA ALA A 18 2.22 16.52 -4.47
C ALA A 18 2.27 16.18 -2.97
N ASP A 19 3.48 16.20 -2.40
CA ASP A 19 3.66 16.03 -0.97
C ASP A 19 3.36 17.37 -0.26
N LYS A 20 2.40 17.34 0.66
CA LYS A 20 1.99 18.50 1.46
C LYS A 20 3.13 19.11 2.30
N ASN A 21 4.12 18.29 2.67
CA ASN A 21 5.21 18.66 3.58
C ASN A 21 6.52 18.96 2.85
N ALA A 22 6.60 18.71 1.55
CA ALA A 22 7.82 18.95 0.80
C ALA A 22 7.87 20.40 0.33
N PRO A 23 8.98 21.14 0.58
CA PRO A 23 9.18 22.49 0.05
C PRO A 23 9.47 22.49 -1.46
N ALA A 24 9.18 21.41 -2.15
CA ALA A 24 9.50 21.24 -3.55
C ALA A 24 8.51 21.98 -4.44
N ALA A 25 9.03 22.65 -5.46
CA ALA A 25 8.22 23.25 -6.51
C ALA A 25 7.80 22.16 -7.50
N TYR A 26 6.51 22.00 -7.71
CA TYR A 26 5.94 21.11 -8.69
C TYR A 26 5.79 21.82 -10.05
N SER A 27 6.06 21.15 -11.14
CA SER A 27 5.86 21.73 -12.49
C SER A 27 4.47 21.33 -13.01
N PHE A 28 3.68 22.34 -13.34
CA PHE A 28 2.45 22.18 -14.09
C PHE A 28 2.53 23.07 -15.34
N GLY A 29 2.53 22.47 -16.53
CA GLY A 29 2.90 23.18 -17.76
C GLY A 29 4.34 23.69 -17.74
N GLU A 30 4.55 24.97 -18.06
CA GLU A 30 5.87 25.61 -18.08
C GLU A 30 6.28 26.26 -16.74
N ASN A 31 5.37 26.31 -15.76
CA ASN A 31 5.54 26.99 -14.48
C ASN A 31 5.81 26.02 -13.33
N LYS A 32 6.45 26.55 -12.29
CA LYS A 32 6.68 25.83 -11.04
C LYS A 32 5.77 26.41 -9.97
N TYR A 33 5.06 25.52 -9.26
CA TYR A 33 4.09 25.87 -8.23
C TYR A 33 4.42 25.16 -6.92
N SER A 34 4.07 25.78 -5.79
CA SER A 34 4.01 25.09 -4.51
C SER A 34 2.75 24.19 -4.44
N TYR A 35 2.70 23.28 -3.45
CA TYR A 35 1.48 22.48 -3.22
C TYR A 35 0.26 23.38 -2.97
N GLU A 36 0.44 24.45 -2.20
CA GLU A 36 -0.63 25.41 -1.86
C GLU A 36 -1.15 26.10 -3.12
N ASP A 37 -0.25 26.60 -3.99
CA ASP A 37 -0.63 27.26 -5.25
C ASP A 37 -1.41 26.31 -6.18
N LEU A 38 -0.97 25.04 -6.30
CA LEU A 38 -1.66 24.04 -7.11
C LEU A 38 -3.04 23.75 -6.56
N ASN A 39 -3.16 23.61 -5.24
CA ASN A 39 -4.42 23.30 -4.56
C ASN A 39 -5.41 24.50 -4.64
N GLU A 40 -4.91 25.73 -4.48
CA GLU A 40 -5.74 26.93 -4.67
C GLU A 40 -6.23 27.07 -6.12
N THR A 41 -5.35 26.81 -7.09
CA THR A 41 -5.72 26.81 -8.51
C THR A 41 -6.80 25.76 -8.78
N LEU A 42 -6.62 24.53 -8.27
CA LEU A 42 -7.61 23.46 -8.42
C LEU A 42 -8.96 23.83 -7.80
N ARG A 43 -8.94 24.41 -6.61
CA ARG A 43 -10.17 24.88 -5.94
C ARG A 43 -10.87 25.97 -6.73
N ALA A 44 -10.13 26.91 -7.29
CA ALA A 44 -10.68 27.98 -8.12
C ALA A 44 -11.35 27.44 -9.38
N GLU A 45 -10.68 26.54 -10.12
CA GLU A 45 -11.24 25.91 -11.33
C GLU A 45 -12.45 25.02 -11.04
N LEU A 46 -12.43 24.21 -9.96
CA LEU A 46 -13.57 23.41 -9.55
C LEU A 46 -14.74 24.28 -9.08
N ARG A 47 -14.51 25.44 -8.47
CA ARG A 47 -15.57 26.41 -8.14
C ARG A 47 -16.15 27.07 -9.39
N GLU A 48 -15.34 27.37 -10.40
CA GLU A 48 -15.84 27.88 -11.68
C GLU A 48 -16.72 26.81 -12.36
N LEU A 49 -16.38 25.54 -12.26
CA LEU A 49 -17.12 24.44 -12.85
C LEU A 49 -18.40 24.05 -12.08
N ALA A 50 -18.37 24.07 -10.76
CA ALA A 50 -19.42 23.50 -9.91
C ALA A 50 -19.69 24.27 -8.59
N GLY A 51 -19.21 25.51 -8.44
CA GLY A 51 -19.30 26.29 -7.21
C GLY A 51 -20.70 26.84 -6.89
N THR A 52 -21.67 26.75 -7.82
CA THR A 52 -23.06 27.11 -7.57
C THR A 52 -23.97 25.94 -7.92
N TYR A 53 -25.15 25.89 -7.32
CA TYR A 53 -26.11 24.81 -7.56
C TYR A 53 -26.47 24.63 -9.06
N SER A 54 -26.59 25.73 -9.82
CA SER A 54 -26.86 25.66 -11.26
C SER A 54 -25.71 25.04 -12.03
N LEU A 55 -24.49 25.53 -11.81
CA LEU A 55 -23.28 25.01 -12.45
C LEU A 55 -23.03 23.54 -12.10
N TYR A 56 -23.19 23.19 -10.83
CA TYR A 56 -23.08 21.80 -10.40
C TYR A 56 -24.06 20.90 -11.13
N ARG A 57 -25.33 21.29 -11.19
CA ARG A 57 -26.38 20.51 -11.84
C ARG A 57 -26.08 20.26 -13.33
N GLU A 58 -25.42 21.20 -13.97
CA GLU A 58 -25.00 21.07 -15.37
C GLU A 58 -23.76 20.20 -15.52
N ASN A 59 -22.79 20.33 -14.62
CA ASN A 59 -21.44 19.76 -14.76
C ASN A 59 -21.15 18.57 -13.84
N LYS A 60 -22.09 18.14 -12.96
CA LYS A 60 -21.84 17.09 -11.96
C LYS A 60 -21.21 15.81 -12.52
N ASN A 61 -21.71 15.35 -13.67
CA ASN A 61 -21.18 14.14 -14.29
C ASN A 61 -19.72 14.32 -14.75
N THR A 62 -19.33 15.52 -15.13
CA THR A 62 -17.96 15.86 -15.50
C THR A 62 -17.06 15.87 -14.28
N VAL A 63 -17.53 16.45 -13.16
CA VAL A 63 -16.80 16.47 -11.89
C VAL A 63 -16.60 15.05 -11.36
N PHE A 64 -17.65 14.24 -11.35
CA PHE A 64 -17.56 12.84 -10.89
C PHE A 64 -16.61 12.01 -11.75
N ALA A 65 -16.74 12.12 -13.07
CA ALA A 65 -15.83 11.43 -13.98
C ALA A 65 -14.36 11.85 -13.79
N LEU A 66 -14.08 13.12 -13.47
CA LEU A 66 -12.74 13.59 -13.16
C LEU A 66 -12.22 12.99 -11.84
N ILE A 67 -13.07 12.90 -10.81
CA ILE A 67 -12.72 12.26 -9.54
C ILE A 67 -12.41 10.77 -9.77
N GLU A 68 -13.28 10.04 -10.46
CA GLU A 68 -13.13 8.63 -10.79
C GLU A 68 -11.81 8.35 -11.53
N GLU A 69 -11.56 9.11 -12.61
CA GLU A 69 -10.34 8.96 -13.41
C GLU A 69 -9.07 9.29 -12.61
N THR A 70 -9.14 10.29 -11.72
CA THR A 70 -7.99 10.69 -10.87
C THR A 70 -7.68 9.62 -9.85
N VAL A 71 -8.68 9.10 -9.15
CA VAL A 71 -8.53 8.03 -8.15
C VAL A 71 -7.99 6.76 -8.83
N ASP A 72 -8.56 6.37 -9.97
CA ASP A 72 -8.15 5.16 -10.69
C ASP A 72 -6.71 5.22 -11.19
N GLU A 73 -6.18 6.40 -11.49
CA GLU A 73 -4.80 6.56 -11.94
C GLU A 73 -3.81 6.63 -10.79
N ILE A 74 -4.16 7.31 -9.69
CA ILE A 74 -3.23 7.60 -8.59
C ILE A 74 -3.16 6.46 -7.59
N LEU A 75 -4.30 5.92 -7.17
CA LEU A 75 -4.34 4.92 -6.10
C LEU A 75 -3.46 3.70 -6.37
N PRO A 76 -3.49 3.05 -7.56
CA PRO A 76 -2.60 1.93 -7.83
C PRO A 76 -1.12 2.33 -7.86
N LYS A 77 -0.80 3.54 -8.33
CA LYS A 77 0.58 4.05 -8.37
C LYS A 77 1.11 4.31 -6.97
N LYS A 78 0.32 4.98 -6.12
CA LYS A 78 0.66 5.26 -4.73
C LYS A 78 0.90 3.97 -3.94
N VAL A 79 -0.01 3.01 -4.06
CA VAL A 79 0.13 1.68 -3.45
C VAL A 79 1.38 0.95 -3.96
N MET A 80 1.69 1.07 -5.26
CA MET A 80 2.91 0.47 -5.82
C MET A 80 4.18 1.17 -5.34
N GLU A 81 4.18 2.47 -5.14
CA GLU A 81 5.32 3.22 -4.59
C GLU A 81 5.58 2.88 -3.13
N GLN A 82 4.54 2.78 -2.32
CA GLN A 82 4.66 2.49 -0.89
C GLN A 82 4.96 1.01 -0.60
N TYR A 83 4.24 0.09 -1.23
CA TYR A 83 4.28 -1.35 -0.91
C TYR A 83 4.93 -2.19 -2.01
N GLY A 84 5.33 -1.60 -3.12
CA GLY A 84 5.86 -2.32 -4.27
C GLY A 84 7.16 -3.09 -4.02
N SER A 85 7.83 -2.88 -2.89
CA SER A 85 8.98 -3.69 -2.47
C SER A 85 8.59 -5.15 -2.17
N PHE A 86 7.40 -5.39 -1.61
CA PHE A 86 6.89 -6.70 -1.24
C PHE A 86 5.49 -7.01 -1.77
N ALA A 87 4.80 -6.02 -2.35
CA ALA A 87 3.48 -6.19 -2.96
C ALA A 87 3.54 -6.11 -4.49
N GLU A 88 2.83 -7.01 -5.17
CA GLU A 88 2.55 -6.95 -6.60
C GLU A 88 1.16 -6.37 -6.81
N VAL A 89 1.09 -5.19 -7.43
CA VAL A 89 -0.15 -4.46 -7.67
C VAL A 89 -0.56 -4.64 -9.12
N LYS A 90 -1.80 -5.02 -9.36
CA LYS A 90 -2.39 -5.13 -10.71
C LYS A 90 -3.80 -4.56 -10.73
N THR A 91 -4.13 -3.94 -11.86
CA THR A 91 -5.48 -3.48 -12.18
C THR A 91 -6.11 -4.42 -13.20
N PHE A 92 -7.35 -4.79 -12.99
CA PHE A 92 -8.15 -5.68 -13.83
C PHE A 92 -9.41 -4.95 -14.32
N GLY A 93 -9.91 -5.34 -15.48
CA GLY A 93 -11.17 -4.84 -16.00
C GLY A 93 -12.35 -5.25 -15.11
N GLN A 94 -13.46 -4.57 -15.25
CA GLN A 94 -14.68 -4.90 -14.50
C GLN A 94 -15.21 -6.28 -14.95
N GLY A 95 -15.36 -7.18 -13.98
CA GLY A 95 -15.79 -8.57 -14.23
C GLY A 95 -14.68 -9.51 -14.67
N ASP A 96 -13.45 -9.03 -14.83
CA ASP A 96 -12.30 -9.90 -15.05
C ASP A 96 -11.95 -10.63 -13.73
N LYS A 97 -11.49 -11.89 -13.88
CA LYS A 97 -10.99 -12.62 -12.73
C LYS A 97 -9.59 -12.15 -12.35
N PRO A 98 -9.38 -11.59 -11.14
CA PRO A 98 -8.07 -11.14 -10.69
C PRO A 98 -7.12 -12.31 -10.48
N THR A 99 -6.40 -12.72 -11.53
CA THR A 99 -5.51 -13.88 -11.49
C THR A 99 -4.05 -13.48 -11.38
N PHE A 100 -3.35 -14.14 -10.46
CA PHE A 100 -1.92 -14.02 -10.27
C PHE A 100 -1.23 -15.35 -10.50
N ASN A 101 -0.04 -15.31 -11.09
CA ASN A 101 0.76 -16.52 -11.29
C ASN A 101 1.55 -16.80 -10.01
N LYS A 102 1.46 -18.03 -9.52
CA LYS A 102 2.32 -18.53 -8.47
C LYS A 102 3.64 -18.96 -9.08
N LYS A 103 4.72 -18.24 -8.75
CA LYS A 103 6.07 -18.67 -9.08
C LYS A 103 6.60 -19.46 -7.88
N GLU A 104 6.79 -20.75 -8.04
CA GLU A 104 7.49 -21.50 -7.00
C GLU A 104 8.97 -21.09 -6.98
N GLY A 105 9.49 -20.88 -5.76
CA GLY A 105 10.84 -20.35 -5.56
C GLY A 105 11.97 -21.19 -6.16
N LYS A 106 13.22 -20.74 -6.02
CA LYS A 106 14.48 -21.32 -6.54
C LYS A 106 14.65 -22.85 -6.31
N ARG A 107 13.81 -23.46 -5.48
CA ARG A 107 13.87 -24.90 -5.19
C ARG A 107 13.65 -25.75 -6.44
N ARG A 108 12.73 -25.35 -7.36
CA ARG A 108 12.49 -26.05 -8.63
C ARG A 108 13.71 -26.04 -9.53
N ALA A 109 14.46 -24.94 -9.59
CA ALA A 109 15.69 -24.86 -10.38
C ALA A 109 16.77 -25.83 -9.88
N LYS A 110 16.86 -26.02 -8.56
CA LYS A 110 17.81 -26.99 -7.95
C LYS A 110 17.39 -28.45 -8.20
N GLN A 111 16.12 -28.74 -8.32
CA GLN A 111 15.59 -30.08 -8.60
C GLN A 111 15.64 -30.40 -10.09
N PHE A 112 15.66 -29.39 -10.96
CA PHE A 112 15.71 -29.56 -12.41
C PHE A 112 17.04 -30.18 -12.89
N ILE A 113 18.14 -29.86 -12.21
CA ILE A 113 19.46 -30.39 -12.57
C ILE A 113 19.83 -31.53 -11.59
N THR A 114 19.71 -32.76 -12.04
CA THR A 114 20.11 -33.95 -11.32
C THR A 114 21.39 -34.54 -11.94
N ARG A 115 22.21 -35.22 -11.13
CA ARG A 115 23.39 -35.92 -11.64
C ARG A 115 22.94 -37.17 -12.39
N VAL A 116 23.20 -37.19 -13.69
CA VAL A 116 22.83 -38.33 -14.57
C VAL A 116 24.09 -39.00 -15.05
N GLY A 117 24.13 -40.31 -15.09
CA GLY A 117 25.20 -41.09 -15.71
C GLY A 117 25.19 -40.92 -17.24
N LEU A 118 26.34 -41.18 -17.89
CA LEU A 118 26.52 -41.02 -19.34
C LEU A 118 25.46 -41.75 -20.24
N ALA A 119 24.71 -42.68 -19.70
CA ALA A 119 23.59 -43.38 -20.36
C ALA A 119 22.29 -43.37 -19.53
N GLY A 120 22.13 -42.40 -18.63
CA GLY A 120 21.01 -42.32 -17.72
C GLY A 120 19.76 -41.66 -18.35
N ILE A 121 18.59 -42.05 -17.85
CA ILE A 121 17.31 -41.47 -18.21
C ILE A 121 17.13 -40.18 -17.42
N TYR A 122 16.79 -39.08 -18.11
CA TYR A 122 16.50 -37.82 -17.47
C TYR A 122 15.13 -37.81 -16.82
N GLU A 123 15.00 -37.34 -15.59
CA GLU A 123 13.70 -37.05 -15.00
C GLU A 123 13.10 -35.81 -15.66
N VAL A 124 11.89 -35.95 -16.18
CA VAL A 124 11.18 -34.86 -16.84
C VAL A 124 10.33 -34.12 -15.82
N PHE A 125 10.71 -32.89 -15.54
CA PHE A 125 9.92 -32.00 -14.67
C PHE A 125 8.91 -31.22 -15.49
N LYS A 126 7.65 -31.24 -15.07
CA LYS A 126 6.58 -30.46 -15.68
C LYS A 126 6.63 -29.03 -15.14
N LEU A 127 6.80 -28.07 -16.04
CA LEU A 127 6.73 -26.64 -15.72
C LEU A 127 5.26 -26.21 -15.67
N ASP A 128 4.57 -26.50 -14.56
CA ASP A 128 3.22 -26.00 -14.33
C ASP A 128 3.27 -24.60 -13.71
N LYS A 129 2.68 -23.63 -14.42
CA LYS A 129 2.37 -22.32 -13.85
C LYS A 129 1.00 -22.43 -13.18
N SER A 130 0.97 -22.60 -11.88
CA SER A 130 -0.28 -22.48 -11.14
C SER A 130 -0.68 -21.01 -11.03
N SER A 131 -1.89 -20.70 -11.44
CA SER A 131 -2.52 -19.39 -11.19
C SER A 131 -3.55 -19.54 -10.07
N PHE A 132 -3.77 -18.46 -9.34
CA PHE A 132 -4.82 -18.39 -8.34
C PHE A 132 -5.56 -17.06 -8.50
N GLU A 133 -6.80 -17.05 -8.07
CA GLU A 133 -7.69 -15.89 -8.10
C GLU A 133 -7.66 -15.20 -6.74
N VAL A 134 -7.55 -13.87 -6.75
CA VAL A 134 -7.67 -13.03 -5.54
C VAL A 134 -9.12 -12.61 -5.42
N PRO A 135 -9.82 -12.97 -4.33
CA PRO A 135 -11.18 -12.50 -4.12
C PRO A 135 -11.19 -10.99 -3.92
N THR A 136 -12.04 -10.28 -4.65
CA THR A 136 -12.23 -8.85 -4.53
C THR A 136 -13.50 -8.54 -3.76
N GLY A 137 -13.45 -7.53 -2.90
CA GLY A 137 -14.58 -6.95 -2.19
C GLY A 137 -14.80 -5.50 -2.60
N ALA A 138 -16.02 -5.01 -2.44
CA ALA A 138 -16.31 -3.59 -2.63
C ALA A 138 -16.03 -2.83 -1.34
N PHE A 139 -15.25 -1.78 -1.44
CA PHE A 139 -14.97 -0.83 -0.37
C PHE A 139 -15.41 0.55 -0.82
N GLY A 140 -16.06 1.28 0.06
CA GLY A 140 -16.58 2.59 -0.27
C GLY A 140 -16.92 3.40 0.96
N GLY A 141 -17.17 4.67 0.73
CA GLY A 141 -17.57 5.63 1.73
C GLY A 141 -18.66 6.54 1.18
N ALA A 142 -19.35 7.23 2.07
CA ALA A 142 -20.36 8.21 1.73
C ALA A 142 -20.11 9.50 2.50
N ALA A 143 -20.20 10.64 1.82
CA ALA A 143 -20.16 11.96 2.43
C ALA A 143 -21.51 12.65 2.22
N GLN A 144 -22.12 13.12 3.30
CA GLN A 144 -23.36 13.88 3.24
C GLN A 144 -23.05 15.37 3.15
N ILE A 145 -23.66 16.03 2.19
CA ILE A 145 -23.55 17.48 1.96
C ILE A 145 -24.89 18.12 2.25
N GLY A 146 -24.92 19.09 3.17
CA GLY A 146 -26.11 19.87 3.48
C GLY A 146 -26.54 20.71 2.27
N PHE A 147 -27.85 20.80 2.04
CA PHE A 147 -28.38 21.57 0.91
C PHE A 147 -28.01 23.06 0.99
N GLU A 148 -27.97 23.63 2.20
CA GLU A 148 -27.61 25.03 2.42
C GLU A 148 -26.12 25.27 2.15
N GLU A 149 -25.25 24.37 2.60
CA GLU A 149 -23.81 24.44 2.36
C GLU A 149 -23.50 24.35 0.87
N PHE A 150 -24.30 23.57 0.16
CA PHE A 150 -24.19 23.44 -1.28
C PHE A 150 -24.63 24.71 -2.01
N LEU A 151 -25.72 25.38 -1.57
CA LEU A 151 -26.18 26.62 -2.15
C LEU A 151 -25.22 27.79 -1.89
N ASP A 152 -24.57 27.79 -0.74
CA ASP A 152 -23.56 28.79 -0.35
C ASP A 152 -22.22 28.61 -1.07
N GLY A 153 -22.05 27.57 -1.89
CA GLY A 153 -20.80 27.28 -2.60
C GLY A 153 -19.64 26.89 -1.66
N ARG A 154 -19.95 26.35 -0.48
CA ARG A 154 -18.94 25.91 0.51
C ARG A 154 -18.40 24.51 0.25
N VAL A 155 -18.95 23.79 -0.72
CA VAL A 155 -18.51 22.44 -1.04
C VAL A 155 -17.19 22.51 -1.78
N ASP A 156 -16.15 21.89 -1.19
CA ASP A 156 -14.84 21.79 -1.78
C ASP A 156 -14.64 20.37 -2.39
N PHE A 157 -14.83 20.24 -3.70
CA PHE A 157 -14.64 18.97 -4.40
C PHE A 157 -13.19 18.49 -4.41
N ALA A 158 -12.22 19.39 -4.24
CA ALA A 158 -10.82 19.00 -4.10
C ALA A 158 -10.60 18.28 -2.77
N GLU A 159 -11.20 18.78 -1.70
CA GLU A 159 -11.17 18.15 -0.38
C GLU A 159 -11.86 16.78 -0.40
N VAL A 160 -13.05 16.69 -1.02
CA VAL A 160 -13.78 15.41 -1.18
C VAL A 160 -12.91 14.39 -1.91
N THR A 161 -12.25 14.76 -3.01
CA THR A 161 -11.36 13.87 -3.76
C THR A 161 -10.22 13.38 -2.90
N GLN A 162 -9.63 14.26 -2.11
CA GLN A 162 -8.52 13.92 -1.23
C GLN A 162 -8.93 12.97 -0.11
N ILE A 163 -10.07 13.21 0.54
CA ILE A 163 -10.63 12.32 1.58
C ILE A 163 -10.89 10.92 1.00
N ILE A 164 -11.46 10.84 -0.21
CA ILE A 164 -11.68 9.55 -0.89
C ILE A 164 -10.37 8.80 -1.10
N MET A 165 -9.34 9.49 -1.58
CA MET A 165 -8.05 8.86 -1.86
C MET A 165 -7.34 8.40 -0.59
N GLU A 166 -7.35 9.23 0.46
CA GLU A 166 -6.77 8.90 1.77
C GLU A 166 -7.51 7.70 2.40
N GLY A 167 -8.84 7.69 2.35
CA GLY A 167 -9.65 6.58 2.88
C GLY A 167 -9.44 5.27 2.14
N LEU A 168 -9.35 5.28 0.81
CA LEU A 168 -9.08 4.08 0.02
C LEU A 168 -7.65 3.55 0.24
N ASP A 169 -6.66 4.44 0.40
CA ASP A 169 -5.28 4.07 0.71
C ASP A 169 -5.19 3.39 2.09
N GLU A 170 -5.88 3.92 3.08
CA GLU A 170 -5.96 3.34 4.42
C GLU A 170 -6.63 1.96 4.42
N VAL A 171 -7.68 1.78 3.62
CA VAL A 171 -8.32 0.46 3.44
C VAL A 171 -7.34 -0.54 2.84
N VAL A 172 -6.60 -0.18 1.78
CA VAL A 172 -5.58 -1.05 1.17
C VAL A 172 -4.52 -1.42 2.20
N TYR A 173 -4.05 -0.45 2.98
CA TYR A 173 -3.08 -0.67 4.04
C TYR A 173 -3.58 -1.66 5.10
N THR A 174 -4.81 -1.47 5.57
CA THR A 174 -5.46 -2.35 6.55
C THR A 174 -5.61 -3.78 6.02
N GLU A 175 -6.02 -3.93 4.77
CA GLU A 175 -6.15 -5.25 4.13
C GLU A 175 -4.79 -5.93 3.91
N ILE A 176 -3.73 -5.19 3.58
CA ILE A 176 -2.35 -5.70 3.54
C ILE A 176 -1.92 -6.20 4.91
N ALA A 177 -2.17 -5.42 5.97
CA ALA A 177 -1.84 -5.79 7.34
C ALA A 177 -2.54 -7.10 7.77
N LYS A 178 -3.85 -7.19 7.53
CA LYS A 178 -4.65 -8.40 7.81
C LYS A 178 -4.17 -9.61 7.02
N ALA A 179 -3.87 -9.43 5.72
CA ALA A 179 -3.36 -10.49 4.87
C ALA A 179 -2.01 -11.03 5.34
N LEU A 180 -1.08 -10.15 5.74
CA LEU A 180 0.22 -10.54 6.28
C LEU A 180 0.10 -11.36 7.56
N VAL A 181 -0.70 -10.90 8.52
CA VAL A 181 -0.93 -11.62 9.79
C VAL A 181 -1.68 -12.93 9.54
N GLY A 182 -2.74 -12.91 8.72
CA GLY A 182 -3.53 -14.10 8.39
C GLY A 182 -2.72 -15.18 7.67
N GLY A 183 -1.72 -14.78 6.89
CA GLY A 183 -0.84 -15.70 6.16
C GLY A 183 0.18 -16.44 7.03
N ILE A 184 0.46 -15.98 8.26
CA ILE A 184 1.51 -16.58 9.12
C ILE A 184 1.26 -18.06 9.38
N SER A 185 0.00 -18.47 9.53
CA SER A 185 -0.36 -19.87 9.77
C SER A 185 0.04 -20.82 8.64
N GLN A 186 0.30 -20.30 7.44
CA GLN A 186 0.70 -21.07 6.26
C GLN A 186 2.23 -21.26 6.18
N LEU A 187 3.02 -20.54 7.00
CA LEU A 187 4.46 -20.65 7.00
C LEU A 187 4.92 -21.98 7.60
N PRO A 188 6.01 -22.59 7.07
CA PRO A 188 6.65 -23.72 7.70
C PRO A 188 7.09 -23.40 9.14
N ALA A 189 7.05 -24.37 10.04
CA ALA A 189 7.44 -24.19 11.44
C ALA A 189 8.89 -23.65 11.59
N ALA A 190 9.79 -24.03 10.70
CA ALA A 190 11.18 -23.53 10.71
C ALA A 190 11.29 -22.03 10.35
N ASN A 191 10.26 -21.48 9.70
CA ASN A 191 10.20 -20.08 9.28
C ASN A 191 9.48 -19.19 10.30
N GLN A 192 9.06 -19.76 11.42
CA GLN A 192 8.35 -19.03 12.47
C GLN A 192 9.16 -19.07 13.76
N GLN A 193 9.42 -17.92 14.34
CA GLN A 193 10.05 -17.81 15.66
C GLN A 193 9.23 -16.88 16.55
N ALA A 194 9.17 -17.21 17.84
CA ALA A 194 8.53 -16.38 18.83
C ALA A 194 9.40 -16.31 20.10
N HIS A 195 9.45 -15.14 20.72
CA HIS A 195 10.14 -14.92 21.99
C HIS A 195 9.58 -13.71 22.74
N ALA A 196 9.72 -13.71 24.05
CA ALA A 196 9.39 -12.54 24.87
C ALA A 196 10.57 -11.56 24.85
N GLY A 197 10.49 -10.52 24.07
CA GLY A 197 11.57 -9.61 23.73
C GLY A 197 12.28 -9.99 22.42
N PHE A 198 13.34 -9.26 22.08
CA PHE A 198 14.13 -9.53 20.89
C PHE A 198 15.23 -10.53 21.21
N ASP A 199 15.30 -11.62 20.46
CA ASP A 199 16.34 -12.64 20.52
C ASP A 199 17.11 -12.67 19.20
N SER A 200 18.37 -12.25 19.23
CA SER A 200 19.22 -12.14 18.05
C SER A 200 19.49 -13.50 17.38
N ALA A 201 19.64 -14.59 18.16
CA ALA A 201 19.93 -15.90 17.60
C ALA A 201 18.74 -16.44 16.80
N LYS A 202 17.51 -16.21 17.27
CA LYS A 202 16.29 -16.58 16.55
C LYS A 202 16.10 -15.74 15.28
N MET A 203 16.37 -14.43 15.34
CA MET A 203 16.31 -13.57 14.17
C MET A 203 17.37 -13.99 13.13
N ASP A 204 18.58 -14.31 13.56
CA ASP A 204 19.67 -14.78 12.69
C ASP A 204 19.30 -16.07 11.94
N SER A 205 18.60 -17.00 12.59
CA SER A 205 18.11 -18.21 11.94
C SER A 205 17.13 -17.92 10.81
N LEU A 206 16.21 -16.95 11.00
CA LEU A 206 15.26 -16.54 9.96
C LEU A 206 15.95 -15.80 8.81
N ILE A 207 16.91 -14.94 9.12
CA ILE A 207 17.72 -14.24 8.11
C ILE A 207 18.52 -15.27 7.28
N ALA A 208 19.06 -16.32 7.89
CA ALA A 208 19.77 -17.38 7.18
C ALA A 208 18.86 -18.13 6.18
N VAL A 209 17.62 -18.41 6.58
CA VAL A 209 16.60 -18.99 5.68
C VAL A 209 16.32 -18.05 4.51
N ALA A 210 16.05 -16.78 4.77
CA ALA A 210 15.73 -15.81 3.72
C ALA A 210 16.91 -15.61 2.75
N ARG A 211 18.16 -15.59 3.24
CA ARG A 211 19.39 -15.50 2.42
C ARG A 211 19.56 -16.66 1.44
N ALA A 212 19.03 -17.83 1.75
CA ALA A 212 19.08 -18.95 0.81
C ALA A 212 18.29 -18.69 -0.48
N TYR A 213 17.35 -17.72 -0.43
CA TYR A 213 16.47 -17.38 -1.55
C TYR A 213 16.77 -16.01 -2.18
N GLY A 214 17.41 -15.09 -1.46
CA GLY A 214 17.75 -13.75 -1.95
C GLY A 214 18.33 -12.86 -0.86
N ASP A 215 18.41 -11.55 -1.10
CA ASP A 215 18.86 -10.60 -0.11
C ASP A 215 17.74 -10.33 0.90
N PRO A 216 17.95 -10.58 2.20
CA PRO A 216 16.91 -10.44 3.20
C PRO A 216 16.59 -8.97 3.47
N ALA A 217 15.28 -8.65 3.59
CA ALA A 217 14.78 -7.41 4.14
C ALA A 217 13.82 -7.73 5.30
N ILE A 218 13.91 -6.95 6.37
CA ILE A 218 13.10 -7.08 7.57
C ILE A 218 12.03 -5.98 7.50
N TYR A 219 10.77 -6.37 7.43
CA TYR A 219 9.63 -5.47 7.45
C TYR A 219 8.99 -5.52 8.83
N CYS A 220 8.94 -4.41 9.52
CA CYS A 220 8.38 -4.34 10.88
C CYS A 220 7.88 -2.92 11.17
N THR A 221 7.17 -2.76 12.28
CA THR A 221 6.80 -1.43 12.80
C THR A 221 8.01 -0.76 13.46
N TYR A 222 7.93 0.55 13.67
CA TYR A 222 8.93 1.32 14.41
C TYR A 222 9.18 0.74 15.82
N GLU A 223 8.11 0.37 16.52
CA GLU A 223 8.19 -0.21 17.87
C GLU A 223 9.01 -1.50 17.89
N PHE A 224 8.79 -2.37 16.89
CA PHE A 224 9.59 -3.59 16.75
C PHE A 224 11.05 -3.27 16.41
N ALA A 225 11.28 -2.37 15.45
CA ALA A 225 12.62 -1.97 15.01
C ALA A 225 13.45 -1.39 16.18
N ALA A 226 12.80 -0.62 17.07
CA ALA A 226 13.43 -0.10 18.27
C ALA A 226 13.89 -1.19 19.27
N THR A 227 13.31 -2.39 19.23
CA THR A 227 13.76 -3.52 20.06
C THR A 227 15.00 -4.24 19.51
N MET A 228 15.34 -4.03 18.23
CA MET A 228 16.50 -4.66 17.56
C MET A 228 17.82 -3.92 17.80
N LEU A 229 17.93 -3.14 18.85
CA LEU A 229 19.12 -2.38 19.14
C LEU A 229 20.26 -3.30 19.63
N PRO A 230 21.52 -3.09 19.17
CA PRO A 230 22.67 -3.82 19.69
C PRO A 230 22.99 -3.38 21.11
N ASP A 231 23.76 -4.20 21.81
CA ASP A 231 24.32 -3.81 23.11
C ASP A 231 25.15 -2.52 22.92
N GLN A 232 24.87 -1.52 23.77
CA GLN A 232 25.53 -0.21 23.71
C GLN A 232 27.07 -0.30 23.87
N ALA A 233 27.54 -1.32 24.58
CA ALA A 233 28.96 -1.55 24.75
C ALA A 233 29.68 -1.94 23.45
N TRP A 234 28.97 -2.55 22.51
CA TRP A 234 29.52 -2.99 21.21
C TRP A 234 29.31 -1.95 20.09
N ALA A 235 28.37 -1.05 20.23
CA ALA A 235 28.00 -0.11 19.17
C ALA A 235 29.09 0.94 18.94
N SER A 236 29.55 1.08 17.68
CA SER A 236 30.41 2.18 17.25
C SER A 236 29.70 3.54 17.35
N ASN A 237 30.49 4.62 17.31
CA ASN A 237 29.91 5.98 17.36
C ASN A 237 28.99 6.26 16.18
N GLU A 238 29.25 5.68 15.01
CA GLU A 238 28.41 5.79 13.81
C GLU A 238 27.05 5.09 14.02
N ILE A 239 27.05 3.89 14.59
CA ILE A 239 25.82 3.16 14.94
C ILE A 239 25.02 3.95 16.00
N LYS A 240 25.69 4.53 17.00
CA LYS A 240 25.03 5.37 18.02
C LYS A 240 24.41 6.62 17.40
N HIS A 241 25.06 7.21 16.41
CA HIS A 241 24.55 8.38 15.69
C HIS A 241 23.34 7.99 14.84
N GLU A 242 23.39 6.86 14.14
CA GLU A 242 22.26 6.34 13.36
C GLU A 242 21.04 6.06 14.24
N ILE A 243 21.26 5.40 15.38
CA ILE A 243 20.19 5.16 16.37
C ILE A 243 19.66 6.49 16.92
N GLY A 244 20.54 7.45 17.20
CA GLY A 244 20.14 8.76 17.71
C GLY A 244 19.34 9.59 16.72
N SER A 245 19.56 9.43 15.41
CA SER A 245 18.83 10.15 14.36
C SER A 245 17.53 9.44 13.96
N ASN A 246 17.54 8.13 13.82
CA ASN A 246 16.41 7.36 13.28
C ASN A 246 15.59 6.63 14.35
N GLY A 247 16.14 6.43 15.56
CA GLY A 247 15.54 5.62 16.60
C GLY A 247 15.67 4.10 16.40
N TYR A 248 16.19 3.66 15.26
CA TYR A 248 16.39 2.24 14.91
C TYR A 248 17.59 2.09 13.95
N LEU A 249 18.02 0.85 13.71
CA LEU A 249 19.05 0.52 12.74
C LEU A 249 18.44 0.28 11.37
N ALA A 250 18.90 0.99 10.33
CA ALA A 250 18.47 0.76 8.94
C ALA A 250 18.96 -0.58 8.37
N ASN A 251 20.03 -1.15 8.97
CA ASN A 251 20.57 -2.45 8.57
C ASN A 251 20.89 -3.31 9.81
N TYR A 252 20.29 -4.49 9.89
CA TYR A 252 20.57 -5.47 10.92
C TYR A 252 21.34 -6.65 10.31
N LYS A 253 22.61 -6.81 10.67
CA LYS A 253 23.50 -7.90 10.19
C LYS A 253 23.44 -8.13 8.67
N GLY A 254 23.35 -7.04 7.89
CA GLY A 254 23.30 -7.09 6.43
C GLY A 254 21.91 -7.36 5.85
N ALA A 255 20.84 -7.37 6.66
CA ALA A 255 19.47 -7.31 6.23
C ALA A 255 18.95 -5.87 6.36
N ARG A 256 18.34 -5.32 5.31
CA ARG A 256 17.73 -3.99 5.38
C ARG A 256 16.51 -4.02 6.29
N VAL A 257 16.40 -3.03 7.17
CA VAL A 257 15.22 -2.85 8.01
C VAL A 257 14.33 -1.80 7.34
N ILE A 258 13.11 -2.19 7.02
CA ILE A 258 12.10 -1.34 6.40
C ILE A 258 10.98 -1.17 7.40
N VAL A 259 10.88 0.05 7.92
CA VAL A 259 9.83 0.39 8.89
C VAL A 259 8.55 0.70 8.12
N LEU A 260 7.51 -0.08 8.41
CA LEU A 260 6.17 0.16 7.88
C LEU A 260 5.51 1.29 8.68
N PRO A 261 4.80 2.20 8.04
CA PRO A 261 4.06 3.25 8.73
C PRO A 261 3.02 2.61 9.66
N GLN A 262 2.78 3.18 10.82
CA GLN A 262 1.72 2.75 11.72
C GLN A 262 0.53 3.68 11.58
N SER A 263 -0.67 3.13 11.55
CA SER A 263 -1.94 3.84 11.60
C SER A 263 -2.76 3.33 12.77
N PHE A 264 -3.78 4.08 13.18
CA PHE A 264 -4.69 3.73 14.26
C PHE A 264 -6.11 3.58 13.70
N GLU A 265 -6.84 2.58 14.18
CA GLU A 265 -8.24 2.32 13.78
C GLU A 265 -9.21 3.28 14.49
N ASP A 266 -8.78 3.90 15.59
CA ASP A 266 -9.61 4.72 16.47
C ASP A 266 -9.03 6.12 16.67
N GLU A 267 -9.89 7.09 16.92
CA GLU A 267 -9.51 8.49 17.20
C GLU A 267 -8.74 8.67 18.52
N THR A 268 -8.79 7.67 19.41
CA THR A 268 -8.08 7.68 20.71
C THR A 268 -6.65 7.16 20.60
N ASN A 269 -6.22 6.73 19.40
CA ASN A 269 -4.92 6.13 19.13
C ASN A 269 -4.61 4.91 20.00
N SER A 270 -5.63 4.14 20.34
CA SER A 270 -5.50 2.95 21.21
C SER A 270 -5.43 1.65 20.45
N VAL A 271 -6.04 1.57 19.26
CA VAL A 271 -6.08 0.38 18.41
C VAL A 271 -5.20 0.58 17.18
N LYS A 272 -4.10 -0.16 17.12
CA LYS A 272 -3.13 -0.10 16.01
C LYS A 272 -3.60 -0.96 14.84
N VAL A 273 -3.43 -0.50 13.61
CA VAL A 273 -3.72 -1.26 12.40
C VAL A 273 -2.74 -2.41 12.26
N LEU A 274 -1.43 -2.13 12.28
CA LEU A 274 -0.39 -3.16 12.29
C LEU A 274 -0.13 -3.67 13.70
N ASP A 275 -0.06 -4.99 13.84
CA ASP A 275 0.39 -5.61 15.09
C ASP A 275 1.91 -5.42 15.24
N PRO A 276 2.36 -4.60 16.21
CA PRO A 276 3.78 -4.32 16.40
C PRO A 276 4.58 -5.53 16.89
N SER A 277 3.93 -6.59 17.31
CA SER A 277 4.59 -7.81 17.77
C SER A 277 5.26 -8.60 16.64
N TYR A 278 4.92 -8.33 15.37
CA TYR A 278 5.43 -9.10 14.24
C TYR A 278 6.49 -8.35 13.43
N ALA A 279 7.49 -9.11 12.97
CA ALA A 279 8.40 -8.72 11.92
C ALA A 279 8.46 -9.83 10.87
N TRP A 280 8.49 -9.43 9.60
CA TRP A 280 8.58 -10.35 8.47
C TRP A 280 9.95 -10.23 7.81
N VAL A 281 10.62 -11.37 7.62
CA VAL A 281 11.88 -11.42 6.86
C VAL A 281 11.57 -11.98 5.48
N ILE A 282 11.69 -11.11 4.48
CA ILE A 282 11.32 -11.38 3.09
C ILE A 282 12.55 -11.22 2.21
N PRO A 283 12.93 -12.22 1.40
CA PRO A 283 14.03 -12.06 0.45
C PRO A 283 13.62 -11.10 -0.68
N THR A 284 14.40 -10.04 -0.85
CA THR A 284 14.25 -9.10 -1.96
C THR A 284 15.00 -9.59 -3.20
N GLY A 285 14.69 -9.03 -4.38
CA GLY A 285 15.32 -9.42 -5.64
C GLY A 285 14.68 -10.61 -6.35
N GLY A 286 13.64 -11.21 -5.79
CA GLY A 286 12.78 -12.17 -6.48
C GLY A 286 11.64 -11.47 -7.23
N ASN A 287 11.24 -12.03 -8.39
CA ASN A 287 10.06 -11.54 -9.12
C ASN A 287 8.72 -11.94 -8.48
N ASP A 288 8.76 -12.68 -7.38
CA ASP A 288 7.55 -13.18 -6.69
C ASP A 288 7.40 -12.45 -5.36
N LYS A 289 6.57 -11.42 -5.39
CA LYS A 289 6.27 -10.63 -4.20
C LYS A 289 5.16 -11.32 -3.40
N PRO A 290 5.28 -11.41 -2.07
CA PRO A 290 4.35 -12.20 -1.24
C PRO A 290 2.94 -11.64 -1.19
N VAL A 291 2.77 -10.35 -1.25
CA VAL A 291 1.45 -9.71 -1.22
C VAL A 291 0.99 -9.45 -2.65
N LYS A 292 -0.26 -9.78 -2.94
CA LYS A 292 -0.91 -9.51 -4.22
C LYS A 292 -2.09 -8.57 -3.96
N VAL A 293 -2.05 -7.41 -4.60
CA VAL A 293 -3.10 -6.40 -4.54
C VAL A 293 -3.77 -6.32 -5.91
N ALA A 294 -5.06 -6.55 -5.94
CA ALA A 294 -5.87 -6.50 -7.14
C ALA A 294 -6.86 -5.33 -7.04
N PHE A 295 -6.84 -4.42 -8.00
CA PHE A 295 -7.91 -3.46 -8.22
C PHE A 295 -8.78 -3.96 -9.36
N GLU A 296 -10.10 -4.06 -9.17
CA GLU A 296 -11.05 -4.52 -10.16
C GLU A 296 -11.99 -3.39 -10.58
N GLY A 297 -12.12 -3.16 -11.87
CA GLY A 297 -13.02 -2.18 -12.45
C GLY A 297 -12.60 -0.74 -12.18
N GLN A 298 -13.50 0.17 -12.48
CA GLN A 298 -13.35 1.60 -12.25
C GLN A 298 -13.91 1.98 -10.86
N THR A 299 -13.39 3.06 -10.31
CA THR A 299 -14.03 3.73 -9.17
C THR A 299 -15.38 4.28 -9.64
N ILE A 300 -16.40 4.18 -8.84
CA ILE A 300 -17.74 4.72 -9.16
C ILE A 300 -18.10 5.75 -8.11
N VAL A 301 -18.50 6.92 -8.57
CA VAL A 301 -18.98 8.04 -7.74
C VAL A 301 -20.42 8.33 -8.11
N ASP A 302 -21.31 8.10 -7.17
CA ASP A 302 -22.76 8.33 -7.35
C ASP A 302 -23.28 9.34 -6.35
N GLU A 303 -24.33 10.08 -6.76
CA GLU A 303 -25.06 11.03 -5.91
C GLU A 303 -26.45 10.51 -5.62
N TYR A 304 -26.82 10.50 -4.34
CA TYR A 304 -28.16 10.22 -3.86
C TYR A 304 -28.75 11.46 -3.18
N THR A 305 -30.03 11.71 -3.43
CA THR A 305 -30.78 12.79 -2.76
C THR A 305 -31.67 12.17 -1.70
N ASN A 306 -31.46 12.55 -0.45
CA ASN A 306 -32.23 12.10 0.69
C ASN A 306 -33.59 12.81 0.80
N TYR A 307 -34.50 12.30 1.64
CA TYR A 307 -35.83 12.88 1.86
C TYR A 307 -35.81 14.30 2.42
N ASP A 308 -34.77 14.66 3.17
CA ASP A 308 -34.52 16.00 3.72
C ASP A 308 -33.86 16.96 2.72
N ARG A 309 -33.70 16.52 1.46
CA ARG A 309 -32.98 17.20 0.37
C ARG A 309 -31.49 17.32 0.56
N SER A 310 -30.90 16.75 1.63
CA SER A 310 -29.47 16.58 1.69
C SER A 310 -28.98 15.67 0.55
N ARG A 311 -27.73 15.85 0.16
CA ARG A 311 -27.11 15.07 -0.90
C ARG A 311 -26.04 14.21 -0.30
N GLU A 312 -25.97 12.99 -0.76
CA GLU A 312 -24.98 12.02 -0.35
C GLU A 312 -24.16 11.61 -1.56
N ILE A 313 -22.88 11.87 -1.52
CA ILE A 313 -21.91 11.40 -2.52
C ILE A 313 -21.36 10.09 -2.02
N GLN A 314 -21.63 9.03 -2.75
CA GLN A 314 -21.14 7.69 -2.46
C GLN A 314 -20.03 7.33 -3.45
N VAL A 315 -18.95 6.79 -2.91
CA VAL A 315 -17.83 6.31 -3.70
C VAL A 315 -17.58 4.86 -3.37
N TYR A 316 -17.37 4.03 -4.37
CA TYR A 316 -16.89 2.68 -4.12
C TYR A 316 -15.85 2.24 -5.14
N LYS A 317 -14.94 1.37 -4.69
CA LYS A 317 -13.92 0.70 -5.48
C LYS A 317 -13.85 -0.76 -5.09
N LYS A 318 -13.70 -1.65 -6.06
CA LYS A 318 -13.42 -3.06 -5.77
C LYS A 318 -11.92 -3.28 -5.66
N LEU A 319 -11.51 -3.88 -4.57
CA LEU A 319 -10.13 -4.28 -4.34
C LEU A 319 -10.06 -5.61 -3.60
N GLY A 320 -8.95 -6.30 -3.77
CA GLY A 320 -8.67 -7.53 -3.05
C GLY A 320 -7.19 -7.63 -2.70
N VAL A 321 -6.88 -8.10 -1.52
CA VAL A 321 -5.52 -8.30 -1.05
C VAL A 321 -5.37 -9.71 -0.51
N ILE A 322 -4.31 -10.39 -0.93
CA ILE A 322 -3.94 -11.70 -0.40
C ILE A 322 -2.43 -11.78 -0.17
N ALA A 323 -2.03 -12.38 0.93
CA ALA A 323 -0.64 -12.72 1.17
C ALA A 323 -0.39 -14.19 0.84
N MET A 324 0.53 -14.43 -0.08
CA MET A 324 1.01 -15.77 -0.41
C MET A 324 2.26 -16.06 0.38
N MET A 325 2.11 -16.81 1.45
CA MET A 325 3.24 -17.23 2.26
C MET A 325 3.92 -18.44 1.63
N THR A 326 5.10 -18.22 1.07
CA THR A 326 5.95 -19.23 0.48
C THR A 326 7.10 -19.60 1.43
N ASN A 327 7.81 -20.69 1.16
CA ASN A 327 8.88 -21.22 2.02
C ASN A 327 10.08 -20.28 2.21
N ASN A 328 10.13 -19.17 1.51
CA ASN A 328 11.18 -18.17 1.57
C ASN A 328 10.86 -17.00 2.50
N ILE A 329 9.62 -16.90 2.99
CA ILE A 329 9.20 -15.87 3.92
C ILE A 329 9.31 -16.41 5.34
N CYS A 330 9.77 -15.55 6.25
CA CYS A 330 9.87 -15.89 7.65
C CYS A 330 9.16 -14.83 8.50
N SER A 331 8.64 -15.24 9.66
CA SER A 331 8.02 -14.36 10.64
C SER A 331 8.69 -14.50 11.99
N TYR A 332 8.91 -13.37 12.66
CA TYR A 332 9.32 -13.29 14.05
C TYR A 332 8.22 -12.61 14.86
N ARG A 333 7.86 -13.20 15.99
CA ARG A 333 6.90 -12.61 16.93
C ARG A 333 7.58 -12.25 18.23
N ASN A 334 7.59 -10.98 18.57
CA ASN A 334 7.99 -10.48 19.88
C ASN A 334 6.76 -10.42 20.81
N THR A 335 6.59 -11.40 21.68
CA THR A 335 5.41 -11.47 22.55
C THR A 335 5.42 -10.48 23.72
N ALA A 336 6.49 -9.68 23.88
CA ALA A 336 6.52 -8.57 24.84
C ALA A 336 5.85 -7.30 24.29
N LEU A 337 5.66 -7.22 22.95
CA LEU A 337 4.90 -6.15 22.31
C LEU A 337 3.45 -6.58 22.15
N THR A 338 2.52 -5.68 22.41
CA THR A 338 1.07 -5.90 22.27
C THR A 338 0.49 -4.96 21.23
N LYS A 339 -0.55 -5.43 20.53
CA LYS A 339 -1.34 -4.63 19.60
C LYS A 339 -2.02 -3.47 20.31
#